data_e6f5e55cbe96e47096f0fd5c34387f94
#
_entry.id   e6f5e55cbe96e47096f0fd5c34387f94
#
_cell.length_a   1.000
_cell.length_b   1.000
_cell.length_c   1.000
_cell.angle_alpha   90.00
_cell.angle_beta   90.00
_cell.angle_gamma   90.00
#
_symmetry.space_group_name_H-M   'P 1'
#
loop_
_entity.id
_entity.type
_entity.pdbx_description
1 polymer ?
#
loop_
_entity_poly.entity_id
_entity_poly.type
_entity_poly.pdbx_seq_one_letter_code
_entity_poly.pdbx_strand_id
1 'polypeptide(L)'
;MMLTFILTLNKDGTIQDIPNERSLHTGPIPRVGGVGIMAGILSGWILLFQYWAWWIVLPALGLFALSLVDDARSLTAKARLIGHFAAAMIVLWGAGVNWLWLLPVLLFIVWMTNLYNFMDGSDGLAGGMALFGFSFYGIAGLMNGNEAFAMMNFSIGAAALGFLYHNFHPAKVFMGDAGSIPLGFLAAAFGVWGWQQGYWPFWFPILVFSPFVSDATVTLLKRVRRGEKLVQAHRNHYYQRLVQMGWGHRNTAIAEYALMLLAGASALWGTGLDAGGQGNLLAWWGAVYLGLATWVDRRWRQHEAMTKSGADV
;
A
#
# COMPACT_ATOMS: atom_id res chain seq x y z
N MET A 1 -6.70 12.25 17.78
CA MET A 1 -6.82 13.69 18.08
C MET A 1 -6.61 14.56 16.85
N MET A 2 -5.46 14.51 16.15
CA MET A 2 -5.19 15.37 14.98
C MET A 2 -6.15 15.14 13.80
N LEU A 3 -6.43 13.88 13.41
CA LEU A 3 -7.39 13.57 12.34
C LEU A 3 -8.81 14.05 12.71
N THR A 4 -9.23 13.91 13.95
CA THR A 4 -10.50 14.44 14.45
C THR A 4 -10.57 15.96 14.31
N PHE A 5 -9.47 16.67 14.58
CA PHE A 5 -9.37 18.12 14.40
C PHE A 5 -9.43 18.51 12.91
N ILE A 6 -8.72 17.79 12.04
CA ILE A 6 -8.78 18.00 10.57
C ILE A 6 -10.20 17.78 10.04
N LEU A 7 -10.90 16.75 10.52
CA LEU A 7 -12.30 16.49 10.15
C LEU A 7 -13.23 17.62 10.60
N THR A 8 -12.95 18.24 11.76
CA THR A 8 -13.74 19.40 12.21
C THR A 8 -13.49 20.66 11.39
N LEU A 9 -12.28 20.83 10.85
CA LEU A 9 -11.95 21.94 9.93
C LEU A 9 -12.55 21.74 8.53
N ASN A 10 -12.75 20.50 8.09
CA ASN A 10 -13.33 20.18 6.78
C ASN A 10 -14.88 20.08 6.81
N LYS A 11 -15.54 20.75 7.76
CA LYS A 11 -17.01 20.76 7.86
C LYS A 11 -17.71 21.30 6.62
N ASP A 12 -17.04 22.20 5.88
CA ASP A 12 -17.56 22.80 4.64
C ASP A 12 -17.45 21.88 3.41
N GLY A 13 -16.92 20.64 3.57
CA GLY A 13 -16.93 19.60 2.55
C GLY A 13 -16.03 19.89 1.35
N THR A 14 -14.95 20.66 1.54
CA THR A 14 -14.07 21.11 0.43
C THR A 14 -13.26 19.99 -0.21
N ILE A 15 -12.98 18.88 0.51
CA ILE A 15 -12.23 17.73 0.00
C ILE A 15 -13.04 16.46 0.31
N GLN A 16 -13.96 16.11 -0.60
CA GLN A 16 -14.80 14.91 -0.47
C GLN A 16 -14.63 14.00 -1.67
N ASP A 17 -14.68 12.70 -1.44
CA ASP A 17 -14.87 11.71 -2.49
C ASP A 17 -16.37 11.57 -2.77
N ILE A 18 -16.78 12.05 -3.95
CA ILE A 18 -18.13 11.91 -4.42
C ILE A 18 -18.24 10.58 -5.16
N PRO A 19 -19.23 9.73 -4.81
CA PRO A 19 -19.38 8.43 -5.46
C PRO A 19 -19.48 8.55 -6.99
N ASN A 20 -18.75 7.70 -7.69
CA ASN A 20 -18.79 7.55 -9.13
C ASN A 20 -18.93 6.07 -9.50
N GLU A 21 -19.00 5.72 -10.79
CA GLU A 21 -19.19 4.34 -11.29
C GLU A 21 -18.13 3.34 -10.76
N ARG A 22 -17.01 3.80 -10.23
CA ARG A 22 -15.92 3.00 -9.68
C ARG A 22 -15.95 2.89 -8.17
N SER A 23 -16.74 3.72 -7.51
CA SER A 23 -16.82 3.75 -6.06
C SER A 23 -17.53 2.51 -5.53
N LEU A 24 -17.04 2.00 -4.40
CA LEU A 24 -17.68 0.93 -3.63
C LEU A 24 -18.51 1.50 -2.46
N HIS A 25 -18.55 2.84 -2.30
CA HIS A 25 -19.34 3.57 -1.30
C HIS A 25 -20.48 4.33 -1.96
N THR A 26 -21.52 4.67 -1.17
CA THR A 26 -22.78 5.27 -1.66
C THR A 26 -22.96 6.74 -1.28
N GLY A 27 -22.15 7.27 -0.35
CA GLY A 27 -22.26 8.66 0.12
C GLY A 27 -20.92 9.40 0.02
N PRO A 28 -20.92 10.75 0.05
CA PRO A 28 -19.69 11.54 0.05
C PRO A 28 -18.90 11.31 1.36
N ILE A 29 -17.60 11.02 1.24
CA ILE A 29 -16.70 10.75 2.38
C ILE A 29 -15.48 11.67 2.27
N PRO A 30 -15.05 12.35 3.37
CA PRO A 30 -13.87 13.21 3.37
C PRO A 30 -12.58 12.45 3.01
N ARG A 31 -11.77 13.00 2.09
CA ARG A 31 -10.46 12.46 1.65
C ARG A 31 -9.30 13.18 2.34
N VAL A 32 -9.32 13.28 3.66
CA VAL A 32 -8.31 13.98 4.46
C VAL A 32 -7.45 13.04 5.31
N GLY A 33 -7.67 11.74 5.18
CA GLY A 33 -6.96 10.73 5.98
C GLY A 33 -5.46 10.75 5.78
N GLY A 34 -4.99 10.96 4.55
CA GLY A 34 -3.57 11.05 4.23
C GLY A 34 -2.86 12.19 4.95
N VAL A 35 -3.52 13.34 5.09
CA VAL A 35 -2.98 14.47 5.88
C VAL A 35 -2.79 14.06 7.34
N GLY A 36 -3.78 13.37 7.91
CA GLY A 36 -3.70 12.85 9.29
C GLY A 36 -2.58 11.83 9.49
N ILE A 37 -2.41 10.91 8.54
CA ILE A 37 -1.35 9.90 8.55
C ILE A 37 0.03 10.58 8.49
N MET A 38 0.27 11.43 7.50
CA MET A 38 1.56 12.10 7.32
C MET A 38 1.92 12.99 8.52
N ALA A 39 0.95 13.69 9.08
CA ALA A 39 1.14 14.46 10.28
C ALA A 39 1.47 13.58 11.50
N GLY A 40 0.83 12.41 11.65
CA GLY A 40 1.15 11.41 12.67
C GLY A 40 2.58 10.86 12.52
N ILE A 41 2.98 10.50 11.30
CA ILE A 41 4.33 10.04 10.97
C ILE A 41 5.37 11.11 11.35
N LEU A 42 5.17 12.35 10.90
CA LEU A 42 6.10 13.44 11.17
C LEU A 42 6.20 13.78 12.66
N SER A 43 5.08 13.71 13.40
CA SER A 43 5.08 13.90 14.85
C SER A 43 5.94 12.86 15.57
N GLY A 44 5.91 11.59 15.15
CA GLY A 44 6.79 10.55 15.67
C GLY A 44 8.25 10.75 15.25
N TRP A 45 8.46 11.09 13.98
CA TRP A 45 9.80 11.24 13.43
C TRP A 45 10.55 12.47 13.93
N ILE A 46 9.86 13.55 14.35
CA ILE A 46 10.52 14.74 14.89
C ILE A 46 11.35 14.42 16.13
N LEU A 47 10.93 13.41 16.92
CA LEU A 47 11.68 12.93 18.07
C LEU A 47 12.94 12.15 17.67
N LEU A 48 13.01 11.72 16.40
CA LEU A 48 14.08 10.92 15.82
C LEU A 48 14.88 11.72 14.77
N PHE A 49 14.80 13.06 14.83
CA PHE A 49 15.36 13.96 13.81
C PHE A 49 16.82 13.68 13.46
N GLN A 50 17.65 13.36 14.44
CA GLN A 50 19.06 13.04 14.24
C GLN A 50 19.31 11.76 13.43
N TYR A 51 18.30 10.89 13.29
CA TYR A 51 18.37 9.62 12.54
C TYR A 51 17.68 9.69 11.18
N TRP A 52 17.21 10.87 10.76
CA TRP A 52 16.46 10.98 9.51
C TRP A 52 17.33 10.63 8.31
N ALA A 53 16.89 9.66 7.54
CA ALA A 53 17.37 9.42 6.20
C ALA A 53 16.74 10.47 5.26
N TRP A 54 17.39 11.61 5.08
CA TRP A 54 16.86 12.75 4.30
C TRP A 54 16.48 12.37 2.87
N TRP A 55 17.19 11.40 2.31
CA TRP A 55 16.91 10.83 1.00
C TRP A 55 15.63 9.94 0.97
N ILE A 56 14.99 9.68 2.10
CA ILE A 56 13.64 9.12 2.22
C ILE A 56 12.65 10.22 2.61
N VAL A 57 12.97 11.02 3.62
CA VAL A 57 12.04 12.00 4.21
C VAL A 57 11.66 13.08 3.20
N LEU A 58 12.65 13.68 2.50
CA LEU A 58 12.37 14.75 1.54
C LEU A 58 11.53 14.27 0.34
N PRO A 59 11.82 13.13 -0.32
CA PRO A 59 10.96 12.63 -1.38
C PRO A 59 9.55 12.24 -0.89
N ALA A 60 9.42 11.67 0.32
CA ALA A 60 8.11 11.38 0.89
C ALA A 60 7.26 12.64 1.06
N LEU A 61 7.85 13.72 1.60
CA LEU A 61 7.19 15.03 1.70
C LEU A 61 6.89 15.65 0.34
N GLY A 62 7.80 15.48 -0.64
CA GLY A 62 7.60 15.92 -2.01
C GLY A 62 6.41 15.21 -2.67
N LEU A 63 6.32 13.89 -2.52
CA LEU A 63 5.19 13.10 -3.03
C LEU A 63 3.89 13.44 -2.30
N PHE A 64 3.93 13.67 -0.99
CA PHE A 64 2.77 14.14 -0.24
C PHE A 64 2.26 15.48 -0.78
N ALA A 65 3.16 16.46 -0.97
CA ALA A 65 2.79 17.76 -1.53
C ALA A 65 2.25 17.64 -2.97
N LEU A 66 2.89 16.80 -3.81
CA LEU A 66 2.41 16.51 -5.16
C LEU A 66 1.00 15.92 -5.15
N SER A 67 0.73 14.99 -4.25
CA SER A 67 -0.58 14.34 -4.12
C SER A 67 -1.65 15.30 -3.60
N LEU A 68 -1.32 16.21 -2.70
CA LEU A 68 -2.25 17.28 -2.28
C LEU A 68 -2.62 18.19 -3.46
N VAL A 69 -1.64 18.52 -4.32
CA VAL A 69 -1.91 19.29 -5.55
C VAL A 69 -2.75 18.49 -6.53
N ASP A 70 -2.53 17.18 -6.65
CA ASP A 70 -3.33 16.29 -7.50
C ASP A 70 -4.78 16.20 -7.02
N ASP A 71 -5.01 16.02 -5.73
CA ASP A 71 -6.34 16.00 -5.12
C ASP A 71 -7.10 17.33 -5.35
N ALA A 72 -6.37 18.48 -5.43
CA ALA A 72 -6.96 19.79 -5.65
C ALA A 72 -7.14 20.15 -7.15
N ARG A 73 -6.27 19.68 -8.05
CA ARG A 73 -6.17 20.16 -9.45
C ARG A 73 -6.17 19.08 -10.52
N SER A 74 -6.28 17.80 -10.14
CA SER A 74 -6.29 16.64 -11.05
C SER A 74 -5.12 16.64 -12.04
N LEU A 75 -3.92 16.33 -11.55
CA LEU A 75 -2.71 16.27 -12.35
C LEU A 75 -2.77 15.16 -13.42
N THR A 76 -2.03 15.34 -14.50
CA THR A 76 -1.88 14.28 -15.50
C THR A 76 -1.13 13.06 -14.93
N ALA A 77 -1.48 11.86 -15.38
CA ALA A 77 -0.77 10.64 -14.99
C ALA A 77 0.74 10.72 -15.28
N LYS A 78 1.13 11.43 -16.34
CA LYS A 78 2.54 11.67 -16.69
C LYS A 78 3.24 12.53 -15.63
N ALA A 79 2.62 13.60 -15.12
CA ALA A 79 3.21 14.45 -14.09
C ALA A 79 3.41 13.67 -12.77
N ARG A 80 2.41 12.88 -12.36
CA ARG A 80 2.54 11.99 -11.18
C ARG A 80 3.67 11.00 -11.34
N LEU A 81 3.75 10.33 -12.48
CA LEU A 81 4.78 9.33 -12.74
C LEU A 81 6.20 9.94 -12.74
N ILE A 82 6.38 11.15 -13.28
CA ILE A 82 7.66 11.89 -13.20
C ILE A 82 8.04 12.13 -11.74
N GLY A 83 7.09 12.55 -10.88
CA GLY A 83 7.32 12.71 -9.44
C GLY A 83 7.76 11.40 -8.77
N HIS A 84 7.11 10.28 -9.11
CA HIS A 84 7.49 8.95 -8.57
C HIS A 84 8.91 8.54 -9.00
N PHE A 85 9.27 8.76 -10.27
CA PHE A 85 10.63 8.49 -10.75
C PHE A 85 11.66 9.39 -10.08
N ALA A 86 11.38 10.68 -9.92
CA ALA A 86 12.29 11.62 -9.25
C ALA A 86 12.52 11.21 -7.79
N ALA A 87 11.48 10.86 -7.06
CA ALA A 87 11.57 10.37 -5.69
C ALA A 87 12.38 9.07 -5.60
N ALA A 88 12.14 8.12 -6.52
CA ALA A 88 12.87 6.87 -6.58
C ALA A 88 14.37 7.06 -6.88
N MET A 89 14.72 7.98 -7.78
CA MET A 89 16.13 8.32 -8.09
C MET A 89 16.87 8.86 -6.87
N ILE A 90 16.21 9.69 -6.04
CA ILE A 90 16.80 10.21 -4.79
C ILE A 90 17.10 9.06 -3.82
N VAL A 91 16.18 8.07 -3.71
CA VAL A 91 16.40 6.89 -2.88
C VAL A 91 17.58 6.05 -3.40
N LEU A 92 17.65 5.80 -4.71
CA LEU A 92 18.78 5.05 -5.30
C LEU A 92 20.12 5.68 -4.97
N TRP A 93 20.21 7.00 -5.10
CA TRP A 93 21.41 7.75 -4.77
C TRP A 93 21.73 7.72 -3.27
N GLY A 94 20.73 8.01 -2.42
CA GLY A 94 20.92 8.10 -0.96
C GLY A 94 21.18 6.76 -0.29
N ALA A 95 20.60 5.66 -0.80
CA ALA A 95 20.83 4.31 -0.31
C ALA A 95 22.15 3.70 -0.84
N GLY A 96 22.83 4.34 -1.78
CA GLY A 96 24.07 3.82 -2.38
C GLY A 96 23.86 2.51 -3.16
N VAL A 97 22.72 2.41 -3.89
CA VAL A 97 22.38 1.18 -4.62
C VAL A 97 23.41 0.91 -5.72
N ASN A 98 23.96 -0.31 -5.74
CA ASN A 98 24.93 -0.73 -6.77
C ASN A 98 24.32 -0.62 -8.17
N TRP A 99 25.14 -0.24 -9.16
CA TRP A 99 24.73 0.02 -10.53
C TRP A 99 23.95 -1.13 -11.19
N LEU A 100 24.25 -2.39 -10.87
CA LEU A 100 23.55 -3.57 -11.37
C LEU A 100 22.07 -3.63 -10.90
N TRP A 101 21.78 -3.02 -9.75
CA TRP A 101 20.45 -3.01 -9.14
C TRP A 101 19.67 -1.72 -9.39
N LEU A 102 20.27 -0.71 -10.05
CA LEU A 102 19.61 0.59 -10.25
C LEU A 102 18.26 0.44 -10.93
N LEU A 103 18.20 -0.24 -12.07
CA LEU A 103 16.94 -0.39 -12.82
C LEU A 103 15.90 -1.27 -12.09
N PRO A 104 16.25 -2.47 -11.57
CA PRO A 104 15.29 -3.25 -10.78
C PRO A 104 14.73 -2.51 -9.57
N VAL A 105 15.56 -1.82 -8.80
CA VAL A 105 15.14 -1.09 -7.60
C VAL A 105 14.34 0.16 -7.96
N LEU A 106 14.72 0.89 -9.02
CA LEU A 106 13.93 2.01 -9.56
C LEU A 106 12.51 1.56 -9.89
N LEU A 107 12.39 0.50 -10.67
CA LEU A 107 11.08 -0.05 -11.06
C LEU A 107 10.29 -0.57 -9.85
N PHE A 108 10.96 -1.19 -8.89
CA PHE A 108 10.34 -1.64 -7.64
C PHE A 108 9.74 -0.47 -6.85
N ILE A 109 10.49 0.63 -6.65
CA ILE A 109 10.00 1.80 -5.90
C ILE A 109 8.81 2.43 -6.63
N VAL A 110 8.93 2.68 -7.93
CA VAL A 110 7.84 3.27 -8.72
C VAL A 110 6.63 2.35 -8.74
N TRP A 111 6.83 1.03 -8.87
CA TRP A 111 5.76 0.05 -8.84
C TRP A 111 5.04 0.04 -7.49
N MET A 112 5.77 -0.09 -6.38
CA MET A 112 5.21 -0.09 -5.03
C MET A 112 4.42 1.18 -4.73
N THR A 113 4.92 2.35 -5.15
CA THR A 113 4.22 3.64 -5.00
C THR A 113 2.86 3.63 -5.69
N ASN A 114 2.79 3.10 -6.92
CA ASN A 114 1.53 3.06 -7.67
C ASN A 114 0.60 1.96 -7.21
N LEU A 115 1.12 0.75 -6.95
CA LEU A 115 0.27 -0.37 -6.54
C LEU A 115 -0.42 -0.12 -5.20
N TYR A 116 0.25 0.56 -4.27
CA TYR A 116 -0.35 0.91 -2.99
C TYR A 116 -1.59 1.81 -3.18
N ASN A 117 -1.48 2.78 -4.06
CA ASN A 117 -2.60 3.66 -4.43
C ASN A 117 -3.75 2.85 -5.10
N PHE A 118 -3.45 1.87 -5.95
CA PHE A 118 -4.48 1.01 -6.55
C PHE A 118 -5.21 0.15 -5.51
N MET A 119 -4.55 -0.18 -4.42
CA MET A 119 -5.11 -1.00 -3.34
C MET A 119 -5.85 -0.19 -2.28
N ASP A 120 -5.87 1.16 -2.37
CA ASP A 120 -6.63 2.05 -1.49
C ASP A 120 -8.07 2.29 -1.97
N GLY A 121 -8.80 1.22 -2.22
CA GLY A 121 -10.19 1.31 -2.72
C GLY A 121 -11.22 0.58 -1.84
N SER A 122 -10.87 0.19 -0.60
CA SER A 122 -11.79 -0.47 0.34
C SER A 122 -11.50 -0.06 1.77
N ASP A 123 -12.57 0.06 2.56
CA ASP A 123 -12.50 0.44 3.98
C ASP A 123 -11.50 -0.42 4.75
N GLY A 124 -10.59 0.21 5.46
CA GLY A 124 -9.60 -0.43 6.32
C GLY A 124 -8.41 -1.08 5.61
N LEU A 125 -8.49 -1.33 4.30
CA LEU A 125 -7.54 -2.19 3.60
C LEU A 125 -6.12 -1.58 3.56
N ALA A 126 -5.98 -0.38 3.01
CA ALA A 126 -4.67 0.28 2.88
C ALA A 126 -4.09 0.69 4.24
N GLY A 127 -4.93 1.15 5.17
CA GLY A 127 -4.51 1.41 6.55
C GLY A 127 -3.99 0.16 7.26
N GLY A 128 -4.64 -1.00 7.04
CA GLY A 128 -4.19 -2.28 7.58
C GLY A 128 -2.84 -2.72 7.03
N MET A 129 -2.63 -2.58 5.71
CA MET A 129 -1.34 -2.91 5.10
C MET A 129 -0.21 -2.02 5.67
N ALA A 130 -0.45 -0.72 5.87
CA ALA A 130 0.54 0.14 6.52
C ALA A 130 0.82 -0.31 7.96
N LEU A 131 -0.22 -0.58 8.75
CA LEU A 131 -0.07 -1.04 10.13
C LEU A 131 0.80 -2.29 10.20
N PHE A 132 0.43 -3.35 9.49
CA PHE A 132 1.14 -4.63 9.56
C PHE A 132 2.51 -4.57 8.87
N GLY A 133 2.59 -4.02 7.66
CA GLY A 133 3.82 -3.96 6.88
C GLY A 133 4.94 -3.22 7.60
N PHE A 134 4.66 -2.01 8.08
CA PHE A 134 5.66 -1.23 8.82
C PHE A 134 5.92 -1.76 10.23
N SER A 135 4.97 -2.44 10.86
CA SER A 135 5.25 -3.17 12.12
C SER A 135 6.26 -4.29 11.91
N PHE A 136 6.16 -5.08 10.82
CA PHE A 136 7.13 -6.11 10.49
C PHE A 136 8.52 -5.52 10.14
N TYR A 137 8.57 -4.37 9.46
CA TYR A 137 9.84 -3.66 9.26
C TYR A 137 10.45 -3.19 10.58
N GLY A 138 9.61 -2.66 11.49
CA GLY A 138 10.06 -2.26 12.83
C GLY A 138 10.60 -3.43 13.65
N ILE A 139 9.89 -4.57 13.66
CA ILE A 139 10.33 -5.79 14.34
C ILE A 139 11.67 -6.27 13.76
N ALA A 140 11.80 -6.34 12.43
CA ALA A 140 13.04 -6.74 11.79
C ALA A 140 14.20 -5.77 12.11
N GLY A 141 13.92 -4.46 12.19
CA GLY A 141 14.90 -3.46 12.64
C GLY A 141 15.39 -3.71 14.07
N LEU A 142 14.48 -4.03 15.00
CA LEU A 142 14.86 -4.41 16.38
C LEU A 142 15.68 -5.69 16.43
N MET A 143 15.31 -6.71 15.64
CA MET A 143 16.06 -7.97 15.56
C MET A 143 17.50 -7.74 15.07
N ASN A 144 17.74 -6.69 14.30
CA ASN A 144 19.07 -6.29 13.82
C ASN A 144 19.72 -5.17 14.67
N GLY A 145 19.19 -4.86 15.84
CA GLY A 145 19.76 -3.91 16.79
C GLY A 145 19.63 -2.43 16.38
N ASN A 146 18.79 -2.09 15.40
CA ASN A 146 18.59 -0.70 14.99
C ASN A 146 17.25 -0.15 15.49
N GLU A 147 17.29 0.40 16.72
CA GLU A 147 16.10 0.97 17.36
C GLU A 147 15.56 2.20 16.62
N ALA A 148 16.43 3.05 16.07
CA ALA A 148 15.98 4.23 15.35
C ALA A 148 15.20 3.88 14.08
N PHE A 149 15.71 2.93 13.29
CA PHE A 149 15.00 2.38 12.13
C PHE A 149 13.66 1.77 12.54
N ALA A 150 13.67 0.98 13.63
CA ALA A 150 12.46 0.36 14.15
C ALA A 150 11.41 1.39 14.56
N MET A 151 11.80 2.42 15.32
CA MET A 151 10.90 3.47 15.80
C MET A 151 10.34 4.31 14.64
N MET A 152 11.13 4.58 13.60
CA MET A 152 10.61 5.24 12.39
C MET A 152 9.50 4.43 11.73
N ASN A 153 9.67 3.11 11.60
CA ASN A 153 8.66 2.23 11.01
C ASN A 153 7.43 2.06 11.93
N PHE A 154 7.62 1.90 13.24
CA PHE A 154 6.51 1.85 14.19
C PHE A 154 5.71 3.15 14.23
N SER A 155 6.34 4.30 14.01
CA SER A 155 5.63 5.58 13.88
C SER A 155 4.66 5.58 12.69
N ILE A 156 5.05 4.98 11.57
CA ILE A 156 4.17 4.81 10.40
C ILE A 156 3.01 3.87 10.74
N GLY A 157 3.30 2.72 11.36
CA GLY A 157 2.27 1.77 11.80
C GLY A 157 1.30 2.39 12.80
N ALA A 158 1.79 3.17 13.77
CA ALA A 158 0.96 3.86 14.76
C ALA A 158 0.07 4.95 14.13
N ALA A 159 0.60 5.71 13.16
CA ALA A 159 -0.20 6.68 12.41
C ALA A 159 -1.31 5.98 11.60
N ALA A 160 -0.99 4.84 10.98
CA ALA A 160 -1.96 4.02 10.25
C ALA A 160 -3.04 3.44 11.19
N LEU A 161 -2.66 2.99 12.40
CA LEU A 161 -3.61 2.52 13.42
C LEU A 161 -4.58 3.64 13.83
N GLY A 162 -4.06 4.86 14.05
CA GLY A 162 -4.89 6.04 14.33
C GLY A 162 -5.85 6.39 13.18
N PHE A 163 -5.41 6.22 11.95
CA PHE A 163 -6.26 6.37 10.77
C PHE A 163 -7.35 5.28 10.69
N LEU A 164 -7.00 4.02 10.95
CA LEU A 164 -7.92 2.88 10.93
C LEU A 164 -9.11 3.06 11.88
N TYR A 165 -8.93 3.76 12.99
CA TYR A 165 -10.05 4.09 13.90
C TYR A 165 -11.19 4.81 13.18
N HIS A 166 -10.87 5.58 12.13
CA HIS A 166 -11.86 6.32 11.33
C HIS A 166 -12.16 5.68 9.96
N ASN A 167 -11.26 4.82 9.47
CA ASN A 167 -11.37 4.22 8.13
C ASN A 167 -11.81 2.77 8.13
N PHE A 168 -11.73 2.05 9.28
CA PHE A 168 -12.31 0.70 9.34
C PHE A 168 -13.82 0.74 9.12
N HIS A 169 -14.36 -0.31 8.48
CA HIS A 169 -15.75 -0.32 8.02
C HIS A 169 -16.78 -0.14 9.15
N PRO A 170 -17.76 0.75 9.00
CA PRO A 170 -17.98 1.68 7.90
C PRO A 170 -17.06 2.91 7.97
N ALA A 171 -16.35 3.19 6.88
CA ALA A 171 -15.37 4.28 6.83
C ALA A 171 -16.03 5.66 6.96
N LYS A 172 -15.45 6.52 7.81
CA LYS A 172 -15.84 7.92 8.00
C LYS A 172 -14.87 8.90 7.33
N VAL A 173 -13.72 8.41 6.88
CA VAL A 173 -12.67 9.16 6.20
C VAL A 173 -11.91 8.25 5.25
N PHE A 174 -11.56 8.74 4.07
CA PHE A 174 -10.68 8.05 3.13
C PHE A 174 -9.26 8.59 3.17
N MET A 175 -8.30 7.74 2.79
CA MET A 175 -6.88 8.06 2.78
C MET A 175 -6.55 9.09 1.70
N GLY A 176 -7.01 8.86 0.49
CA GLY A 176 -6.70 9.64 -0.70
C GLY A 176 -5.25 9.48 -1.17
N ASP A 177 -4.95 10.08 -2.32
CA ASP A 177 -3.62 10.01 -2.94
C ASP A 177 -2.55 10.62 -2.04
N ALA A 178 -2.90 11.64 -1.24
CA ALA A 178 -2.02 12.25 -0.23
C ALA A 178 -1.58 11.28 0.89
N GLY A 179 -2.25 10.14 1.07
CA GLY A 179 -1.84 9.09 2.01
C GLY A 179 -1.23 7.89 1.31
N SER A 180 -1.93 7.33 0.33
CA SER A 180 -1.58 6.06 -0.31
C SER A 180 -0.27 6.13 -1.11
N ILE A 181 0.00 7.22 -1.82
CA ILE A 181 1.23 7.42 -2.59
C ILE A 181 2.46 7.52 -1.69
N PRO A 182 2.49 8.39 -0.64
CA PRO A 182 3.61 8.41 0.30
C PRO A 182 3.82 7.08 1.03
N LEU A 183 2.75 6.37 1.44
CA LEU A 183 2.87 5.08 2.11
C LEU A 183 3.46 4.02 1.19
N GLY A 184 3.05 3.94 -0.07
CA GLY A 184 3.62 3.03 -1.04
C GLY A 184 5.10 3.32 -1.33
N PHE A 185 5.46 4.60 -1.44
CA PHE A 185 6.85 5.04 -1.54
C PHE A 185 7.67 4.65 -0.30
N LEU A 186 7.16 4.93 0.90
CA LEU A 186 7.84 4.60 2.15
C LEU A 186 8.02 3.09 2.31
N ALA A 187 7.02 2.27 1.92
CA ALA A 187 7.14 0.82 1.94
C ALA A 187 8.31 0.33 1.08
N ALA A 188 8.48 0.90 -0.11
CA ALA A 188 9.61 0.57 -0.97
C ALA A 188 10.94 1.15 -0.44
N ALA A 189 10.96 2.41 -0.03
CA ALA A 189 12.18 3.10 0.39
C ALA A 189 12.78 2.48 1.66
N PHE A 190 11.97 2.20 2.69
CA PHE A 190 12.42 1.47 3.88
C PHE A 190 12.78 0.01 3.56
N GLY A 191 12.06 -0.62 2.62
CA GLY A 191 12.41 -1.95 2.12
C GLY A 191 13.81 -2.00 1.50
N VAL A 192 14.14 -1.03 0.66
CA VAL A 192 15.47 -0.88 0.05
C VAL A 192 16.51 -0.52 1.10
N TRP A 193 16.20 0.39 2.02
CA TRP A 193 17.14 0.76 3.08
C TRP A 193 17.50 -0.43 3.94
N GLY A 194 16.54 -1.20 4.45
CA GLY A 194 16.82 -2.38 5.26
C GLY A 194 17.60 -3.47 4.50
N TRP A 195 17.33 -3.65 3.20
CA TRP A 195 18.10 -4.53 2.35
C TRP A 195 19.56 -4.06 2.22
N GLN A 196 19.81 -2.78 1.97
CA GLN A 196 21.17 -2.20 1.86
C GLN A 196 21.94 -2.26 3.19
N GLN A 197 21.23 -2.19 4.32
CA GLN A 197 21.83 -2.36 5.65
C GLN A 197 22.06 -3.83 6.04
N GLY A 198 21.63 -4.78 5.19
CA GLY A 198 21.75 -6.22 5.47
C GLY A 198 20.75 -6.74 6.51
N TYR A 199 19.71 -5.99 6.87
CA TYR A 199 18.70 -6.46 7.83
C TYR A 199 17.89 -7.62 7.28
N TRP A 200 17.72 -7.67 5.96
CA TRP A 200 16.98 -8.71 5.25
C TRP A 200 17.38 -8.83 3.78
N PRO A 201 17.09 -9.96 3.12
CA PRO A 201 17.27 -10.13 1.69
C PRO A 201 16.21 -9.33 0.90
N PHE A 202 16.50 -9.03 -0.38
CA PHE A 202 15.65 -8.19 -1.24
C PHE A 202 14.19 -8.69 -1.37
N TRP A 203 13.94 -9.99 -1.24
CA TRP A 203 12.59 -10.55 -1.31
C TRP A 203 11.71 -10.22 -0.08
N PHE A 204 12.30 -9.86 1.07
CA PHE A 204 11.57 -9.62 2.32
C PHE A 204 10.49 -8.54 2.19
N PRO A 205 10.76 -7.31 1.70
CA PRO A 205 9.71 -6.30 1.51
C PRO A 205 8.63 -6.75 0.53
N ILE A 206 8.99 -7.53 -0.49
CA ILE A 206 8.01 -8.08 -1.45
C ILE A 206 7.07 -9.06 -0.76
N LEU A 207 7.57 -9.92 0.14
CA LEU A 207 6.75 -10.87 0.86
C LEU A 207 5.90 -10.19 1.95
N VAL A 208 6.44 -9.23 2.69
CA VAL A 208 5.69 -8.46 3.70
C VAL A 208 4.49 -7.75 3.07
N PHE A 209 4.66 -7.14 1.90
CA PHE A 209 3.59 -6.44 1.17
C PHE A 209 2.93 -7.31 0.09
N SER A 210 3.15 -8.63 0.11
CA SER A 210 2.70 -9.55 -0.93
C SER A 210 1.18 -9.60 -1.16
N PRO A 211 0.29 -9.38 -0.18
CA PRO A 211 -1.14 -9.26 -0.48
C PRO A 211 -1.42 -8.18 -1.52
N PHE A 212 -0.82 -7.00 -1.36
CA PHE A 212 -0.95 -5.89 -2.30
C PHE A 212 -0.19 -6.14 -3.61
N VAL A 213 1.05 -6.63 -3.51
CA VAL A 213 1.90 -6.92 -4.68
C VAL A 213 1.25 -7.95 -5.58
N SER A 214 0.70 -9.04 -5.02
CA SER A 214 0.09 -10.11 -5.82
C SER A 214 -1.21 -9.68 -6.47
N ASP A 215 -2.14 -9.04 -5.74
CA ASP A 215 -3.40 -8.56 -6.31
C ASP A 215 -3.14 -7.57 -7.45
N ALA A 216 -2.41 -6.50 -7.19
CA ALA A 216 -2.16 -5.46 -8.19
C ALA A 216 -1.42 -6.00 -9.42
N THR A 217 -0.34 -6.78 -9.20
CA THR A 217 0.47 -7.32 -10.31
C THR A 217 -0.32 -8.30 -11.16
N VAL A 218 -1.00 -9.27 -10.55
CA VAL A 218 -1.79 -10.27 -11.30
C VAL A 218 -2.95 -9.61 -12.03
N THR A 219 -3.64 -8.66 -11.39
CA THR A 219 -4.74 -7.92 -12.03
C THR A 219 -4.25 -7.16 -13.26
N LEU A 220 -3.15 -6.41 -13.15
CA LEU A 220 -2.63 -5.62 -14.27
C LEU A 220 -2.05 -6.52 -15.38
N LEU A 221 -1.36 -7.62 -15.06
CA LEU A 221 -0.89 -8.57 -16.04
C LEU A 221 -2.05 -9.19 -16.84
N LYS A 222 -3.16 -9.52 -16.19
CA LYS A 222 -4.37 -10.02 -16.87
C LYS A 222 -4.96 -8.95 -17.80
N ARG A 223 -4.98 -7.68 -17.39
CA ARG A 223 -5.45 -6.58 -18.22
C ARG A 223 -4.58 -6.35 -19.45
N VAL A 224 -3.24 -6.37 -19.29
CA VAL A 224 -2.30 -6.30 -20.41
C VAL A 224 -2.56 -7.42 -21.42
N ARG A 225 -2.72 -8.68 -20.93
CA ARG A 225 -3.02 -9.82 -21.80
C ARG A 225 -4.34 -9.70 -22.58
N ARG A 226 -5.29 -8.92 -22.05
CA ARG A 226 -6.57 -8.64 -22.72
C ARG A 226 -6.52 -7.40 -23.62
N GLY A 227 -5.37 -6.73 -23.72
CA GLY A 227 -5.21 -5.50 -24.52
C GLY A 227 -5.91 -4.28 -23.91
N GLU A 228 -6.25 -4.31 -22.59
CA GLU A 228 -6.90 -3.20 -21.90
C GLU A 228 -5.91 -2.09 -21.60
N LYS A 229 -6.35 -0.83 -21.67
CA LYS A 229 -5.53 0.33 -21.32
C LYS A 229 -5.30 0.36 -19.80
N LEU A 230 -4.02 0.31 -19.38
CA LEU A 230 -3.65 0.29 -17.96
C LEU A 230 -4.03 1.56 -17.20
N VAL A 231 -4.03 2.71 -17.88
CA VAL A 231 -4.39 4.03 -17.29
C VAL A 231 -5.90 4.16 -17.09
N GLN A 232 -6.70 3.34 -17.76
CA GLN A 232 -8.15 3.37 -17.60
C GLN A 232 -8.54 2.77 -16.25
N ALA A 233 -9.29 3.54 -15.50
CA ALA A 233 -9.78 3.14 -14.19
C ALA A 233 -10.73 1.93 -14.27
N HIS A 234 -10.66 1.06 -13.28
CA HIS A 234 -11.39 -0.21 -13.24
C HIS A 234 -11.69 -0.67 -11.79
N ARG A 235 -12.55 -1.68 -11.64
CA ARG A 235 -12.90 -2.34 -10.38
C ARG A 235 -12.60 -3.84 -10.44
N ASN A 236 -11.42 -4.22 -10.97
CA ASN A 236 -11.09 -5.61 -11.27
C ASN A 236 -10.07 -6.23 -10.32
N HIS A 237 -9.58 -5.49 -9.30
CA HIS A 237 -8.71 -6.03 -8.28
C HIS A 237 -9.41 -7.16 -7.50
N TYR A 238 -8.66 -8.14 -7.01
CA TYR A 238 -9.24 -9.28 -6.32
C TYR A 238 -10.00 -8.87 -5.07
N TYR A 239 -9.47 -7.94 -4.27
CA TYR A 239 -10.21 -7.40 -3.13
C TYR A 239 -11.53 -6.74 -3.54
N GLN A 240 -11.55 -5.99 -4.65
CA GLN A 240 -12.78 -5.35 -5.16
C GLN A 240 -13.82 -6.37 -5.61
N ARG A 241 -13.38 -7.46 -6.25
CA ARG A 241 -14.27 -8.56 -6.63
C ARG A 241 -14.87 -9.26 -5.42
N LEU A 242 -14.07 -9.50 -4.36
CA LEU A 242 -14.58 -10.07 -3.11
C LEU A 242 -15.68 -9.19 -2.50
N VAL A 243 -15.45 -7.86 -2.42
CA VAL A 243 -16.47 -6.92 -1.94
C VAL A 243 -17.75 -7.00 -2.78
N GLN A 244 -17.62 -6.99 -4.13
CA GLN A 244 -18.73 -7.05 -5.07
C GLN A 244 -19.49 -8.40 -5.05
N MET A 245 -18.81 -9.51 -4.73
CA MET A 245 -19.42 -10.84 -4.56
C MET A 245 -20.16 -11.01 -3.22
N GLY A 246 -20.31 -9.93 -2.42
CA GLY A 246 -21.12 -9.95 -1.19
C GLY A 246 -20.31 -10.18 0.09
N TRP A 247 -18.97 -10.28 0.04
CA TRP A 247 -18.15 -10.33 1.25
C TRP A 247 -18.21 -9.02 2.04
N GLY A 248 -18.43 -7.90 1.34
CA GLY A 248 -18.38 -6.56 1.91
C GLY A 248 -16.98 -6.13 2.32
N HIS A 249 -16.84 -4.85 2.65
CA HIS A 249 -15.55 -4.26 3.01
C HIS A 249 -14.91 -4.90 4.25
N ARG A 250 -15.72 -5.09 5.32
CA ARG A 250 -15.26 -5.60 6.62
C ARG A 250 -14.63 -6.99 6.51
N ASN A 251 -15.33 -7.95 5.90
CA ASN A 251 -14.83 -9.33 5.84
C ASN A 251 -13.64 -9.45 4.89
N THR A 252 -13.65 -8.69 3.79
CA THR A 252 -12.49 -8.60 2.89
C THR A 252 -11.27 -8.06 3.62
N ALA A 253 -11.41 -6.95 4.37
CA ALA A 253 -10.29 -6.39 5.14
C ALA A 253 -9.76 -7.37 6.20
N ILE A 254 -10.63 -8.08 6.93
CA ILE A 254 -10.21 -9.07 7.93
C ILE A 254 -9.46 -10.25 7.28
N ALA A 255 -9.93 -10.75 6.14
CA ALA A 255 -9.25 -11.82 5.41
C ALA A 255 -7.86 -11.37 4.92
N GLU A 256 -7.77 -10.16 4.38
CA GLU A 256 -6.49 -9.56 3.97
C GLU A 256 -5.55 -9.33 5.17
N TYR A 257 -6.06 -8.92 6.34
CA TYR A 257 -5.25 -8.81 7.58
C TYR A 257 -4.64 -10.15 7.99
N ALA A 258 -5.40 -11.23 7.87
CA ALA A 258 -4.86 -12.57 8.14
C ALA A 258 -3.71 -12.92 7.17
N LEU A 259 -3.86 -12.62 5.87
CA LEU A 259 -2.79 -12.80 4.89
C LEU A 259 -1.57 -11.91 5.19
N MET A 260 -1.77 -10.63 5.54
CA MET A 260 -0.70 -9.69 5.91
C MET A 260 0.09 -10.19 7.12
N LEU A 261 -0.61 -10.67 8.16
CA LEU A 261 0.03 -11.23 9.36
C LEU A 261 0.83 -12.50 9.04
N LEU A 262 0.23 -13.43 8.30
CA LEU A 262 0.89 -14.69 7.94
C LEU A 262 2.10 -14.45 7.03
N ALA A 263 1.97 -13.59 6.01
CA ALA A 263 3.05 -13.26 5.10
C ALA A 263 4.19 -12.55 5.83
N GLY A 264 3.89 -11.55 6.67
CA GLY A 264 4.89 -10.82 7.43
C GLY A 264 5.60 -11.68 8.47
N ALA A 265 4.87 -12.52 9.22
CA ALA A 265 5.46 -13.48 10.16
C ALA A 265 6.36 -14.51 9.43
N SER A 266 5.89 -15.02 8.27
CA SER A 266 6.68 -15.90 7.43
C SER A 266 7.94 -15.21 6.88
N ALA A 267 7.84 -13.93 6.54
CA ALA A 267 8.99 -13.16 6.07
C ALA A 267 10.05 -13.02 7.17
N LEU A 268 9.65 -12.67 8.41
CA LEU A 268 10.57 -12.62 9.55
C LEU A 268 11.24 -13.97 9.80
N TRP A 269 10.45 -15.05 9.87
CA TRP A 269 10.99 -16.41 10.05
C TRP A 269 11.93 -16.79 8.92
N GLY A 270 11.58 -16.44 7.68
CA GLY A 270 12.34 -16.75 6.48
C GLY A 270 13.73 -16.11 6.42
N THR A 271 13.98 -14.99 7.13
CA THR A 271 15.31 -14.37 7.19
C THR A 271 16.35 -15.27 7.85
N GLY A 272 15.93 -16.19 8.73
CA GLY A 272 16.81 -17.16 9.40
C GLY A 272 17.05 -18.45 8.61
N LEU A 273 16.40 -18.65 7.47
CA LEU A 273 16.55 -19.85 6.66
C LEU A 273 17.77 -19.74 5.73
N ASP A 274 18.30 -20.89 5.31
CA ASP A 274 19.26 -20.98 4.23
C ASP A 274 18.61 -20.64 2.87
N ALA A 275 19.42 -20.49 1.82
CA ALA A 275 18.94 -20.12 0.49
C ALA A 275 17.89 -21.08 -0.08
N GLY A 276 18.02 -22.40 0.21
CA GLY A 276 17.05 -23.40 -0.20
C GLY A 276 15.72 -23.23 0.51
N GLY A 277 15.74 -23.03 1.83
CA GLY A 277 14.57 -22.77 2.65
C GLY A 277 13.84 -21.48 2.25
N GLN A 278 14.60 -20.41 1.97
CA GLN A 278 14.02 -19.16 1.45
C GLN A 278 13.34 -19.36 0.10
N GLY A 279 13.97 -20.10 -0.82
CA GLY A 279 13.37 -20.46 -2.11
C GLY A 279 12.07 -21.24 -1.97
N ASN A 280 12.04 -22.24 -1.07
CA ASN A 280 10.84 -23.02 -0.78
C ASN A 280 9.72 -22.16 -0.19
N LEU A 281 10.05 -21.25 0.74
CA LEU A 281 9.08 -20.31 1.32
C LEU A 281 8.44 -19.42 0.25
N LEU A 282 9.23 -18.85 -0.64
CA LEU A 282 8.74 -18.00 -1.73
C LEU A 282 7.89 -18.80 -2.73
N ALA A 283 8.31 -20.02 -3.08
CA ALA A 283 7.53 -20.90 -3.95
C ALA A 283 6.19 -21.29 -3.32
N TRP A 284 6.16 -21.55 -2.00
CA TRP A 284 4.94 -21.87 -1.26
C TRP A 284 3.97 -20.67 -1.28
N TRP A 285 4.44 -19.45 -0.98
CA TRP A 285 3.61 -18.25 -1.07
C TRP A 285 3.13 -17.98 -2.50
N GLY A 286 3.96 -18.21 -3.50
CA GLY A 286 3.57 -18.17 -4.91
C GLY A 286 2.40 -19.12 -5.21
N ALA A 287 2.47 -20.37 -4.72
CA ALA A 287 1.40 -21.35 -4.84
C ALA A 287 0.11 -20.93 -4.11
N VAL A 288 0.24 -20.36 -2.90
CA VAL A 288 -0.91 -19.83 -2.13
C VAL A 288 -1.61 -18.72 -2.92
N TYR A 289 -0.89 -17.71 -3.42
CA TYR A 289 -1.48 -16.61 -4.17
C TYR A 289 -2.08 -17.08 -5.51
N LEU A 290 -1.45 -18.03 -6.19
CA LEU A 290 -2.01 -18.63 -7.39
C LEU A 290 -3.33 -19.38 -7.07
N GLY A 291 -3.36 -20.12 -5.98
CA GLY A 291 -4.55 -20.80 -5.48
C GLY A 291 -5.70 -19.82 -5.17
N LEU A 292 -5.39 -18.77 -4.41
CA LEU A 292 -6.37 -17.71 -4.07
C LEU A 292 -6.88 -17.01 -5.33
N ALA A 293 -5.98 -16.63 -6.24
CA ALA A 293 -6.35 -15.97 -7.50
C ALA A 293 -7.28 -16.85 -8.34
N THR A 294 -6.96 -18.15 -8.49
CA THR A 294 -7.79 -19.08 -9.25
C THR A 294 -9.14 -19.31 -8.58
N TRP A 295 -9.19 -19.37 -7.25
CA TRP A 295 -10.44 -19.49 -6.50
C TRP A 295 -11.34 -18.27 -6.69
N VAL A 296 -10.80 -17.05 -6.53
CA VAL A 296 -11.57 -15.81 -6.75
C VAL A 296 -12.04 -15.70 -8.19
N ASP A 297 -11.20 -16.04 -9.19
CA ASP A 297 -11.58 -16.01 -10.60
C ASP A 297 -12.73 -16.96 -10.93
N ARG A 298 -12.76 -18.15 -10.30
CA ARG A 298 -13.87 -19.11 -10.48
C ARG A 298 -15.16 -18.57 -9.88
N ARG A 299 -15.09 -18.04 -8.66
CA ARG A 299 -16.25 -17.42 -7.98
C ARG A 299 -16.77 -16.20 -8.72
N TRP A 300 -15.86 -15.37 -9.23
CA TRP A 300 -16.23 -14.19 -10.00
C TRP A 300 -17.01 -14.54 -11.28
N ARG A 301 -16.55 -15.54 -12.03
CA ARG A 301 -17.27 -16.03 -13.22
C ARG A 301 -18.67 -16.55 -12.90
N GLN A 302 -18.84 -17.24 -11.77
CA GLN A 302 -20.17 -17.68 -11.32
C GLN A 302 -21.07 -16.50 -10.97
N HIS A 303 -20.52 -15.50 -10.28
CA HIS A 303 -21.24 -14.29 -9.91
C HIS A 303 -21.70 -13.51 -11.16
N GLU A 304 -20.84 -13.29 -12.14
CA GLU A 304 -21.19 -12.62 -13.40
C GLU A 304 -22.27 -13.38 -14.18
N ALA A 305 -22.21 -14.72 -14.21
CA ALA A 305 -23.25 -15.52 -14.86
C ALA A 305 -24.63 -15.39 -14.20
N MET A 306 -24.67 -15.39 -12.86
CA MET A 306 -25.91 -15.19 -12.09
C MET A 306 -26.49 -13.79 -12.29
N THR A 307 -25.63 -12.75 -12.29
CA THR A 307 -26.08 -11.36 -12.47
C THR A 307 -26.66 -11.14 -13.88
N LYS A 308 -26.09 -11.74 -14.90
CA LYS A 308 -26.62 -11.66 -16.27
C LYS A 308 -27.95 -12.39 -16.41
N SER A 309 -28.09 -13.59 -15.84
CA SER A 309 -29.35 -14.35 -15.91
C SER A 309 -30.49 -13.73 -15.08
N GLY A 310 -30.19 -12.95 -14.04
CA GLY A 310 -31.19 -12.23 -13.26
C GLY A 310 -31.58 -10.87 -13.82
N ALA A 311 -30.86 -10.35 -14.82
CA ALA A 311 -31.22 -9.12 -15.54
C ALA A 311 -32.15 -9.36 -16.74
N ASP A 312 -32.35 -10.62 -17.12
CA ASP A 312 -33.21 -11.04 -18.24
C ASP A 312 -34.61 -11.46 -17.76
N VAL A 313 -34.97 -11.24 -16.49
CA VAL A 313 -36.29 -11.46 -15.87
C VAL A 313 -36.86 -10.14 -15.37
#